data_d805a0606c43ee4712daf38ce5d6af80
#
_entry.id   d805a0606c43ee4712daf38ce5d6af80
#
_cell.length_a   1.000
_cell.length_b   1.000
_cell.length_c   1.000
_cell.angle_alpha   90.00
_cell.angle_beta   90.00
_cell.angle_gamma   90.00
#
_symmetry.space_group_name_H-M   'P 1'
#
loop_
_entity.id
_entity.type
_entity.pdbx_description
1 polymer ?
#
loop_
_entity_poly.entity_id
_entity_poly.type
_entity_poly.pdbx_seq_one_letter_code
_entity_poly.pdbx_strand_id
1 'polypeptide(L)'
;FVYDRNIYDAESNKWTIDEYLGKAKKEYDGFDQYVFWHSYNRVGTDLRDQFDLLQDLPGGIDGVKDFISTANSMGTKVYLPYNPWDKIKKRENMYRRQAEDLGAVNADGLFLDTMGGGDKSFRQEVNKFDPSAQFLSEFRPNLESLQFTTAHYNENFNVRPAHMVELLRFALPEHKIYKIERVHRDRKNLIYNSFFNAIGYAVWDDVFGEVNMHTWDEKILISRFNRTMHDFPHVLSTQKNMQKQGSRKNSKFGWAKKLNLILRFCIKLKYF
;
A
#
# COMPACT_ATOMS: atom_id res chain seq x y z
N PHE A 1 6.30 -2.88 10.92
CA PHE A 1 5.93 -2.55 12.32
C PHE A 1 6.93 -1.57 12.90
N VAL A 2 6.46 -0.67 13.78
CA VAL A 2 7.32 0.37 14.41
C VAL A 2 8.34 -0.20 15.40
N TYR A 3 8.21 -1.45 15.82
CA TYR A 3 9.18 -2.14 16.67
C TYR A 3 10.27 -2.88 15.86
N ASP A 4 10.25 -2.80 14.55
CA ASP A 4 11.26 -3.40 13.70
C ASP A 4 12.59 -2.66 13.86
N ARG A 5 13.67 -3.40 14.14
CA ARG A 5 15.03 -2.85 14.32
C ARG A 5 15.59 -2.16 13.06
N ASN A 6 15.01 -2.45 11.89
CA ASN A 6 15.36 -1.74 10.67
C ASN A 6 14.71 -0.35 10.58
N ILE A 7 13.77 -0.02 11.48
CA ILE A 7 13.00 1.23 11.46
C ILE A 7 13.38 2.14 12.62
N TYR A 8 13.82 1.55 13.74
CA TYR A 8 14.19 2.27 14.94
C TYR A 8 15.40 1.65 15.61
N ASP A 9 16.45 2.46 15.79
CA ASP A 9 17.63 2.10 16.56
C ASP A 9 17.46 2.54 18.02
N ALA A 10 17.27 1.55 18.90
CA ALA A 10 17.06 1.78 20.31
C ALA A 10 18.34 2.25 21.05
N GLU A 11 19.52 1.97 20.53
CA GLU A 11 20.78 2.37 21.14
C GLU A 11 21.03 3.86 20.93
N SER A 12 20.83 4.35 19.72
CA SER A 12 20.95 5.77 19.37
C SER A 12 19.68 6.58 19.60
N ASN A 13 18.55 5.92 19.94
CA ASN A 13 17.23 6.51 20.11
C ASN A 13 16.76 7.28 18.87
N LYS A 14 16.93 6.69 17.68
CA LYS A 14 16.64 7.33 16.40
C LYS A 14 15.79 6.45 15.48
N TRP A 15 14.91 7.12 14.74
CA TRP A 15 14.27 6.53 13.58
C TRP A 15 15.28 6.37 12.43
N THR A 16 15.27 5.20 11.78
CA THR A 16 16.20 4.82 10.70
C THR A 16 15.47 4.57 9.39
N ILE A 17 14.40 5.31 9.16
CA ILE A 17 13.55 5.17 7.96
C ILE A 17 14.31 5.50 6.67
N ASP A 18 15.24 6.44 6.69
CA ASP A 18 16.10 6.81 5.57
C ASP A 18 17.03 5.66 5.16
N GLU A 19 17.62 4.97 6.12
CA GLU A 19 18.45 3.77 5.88
C GLU A 19 17.60 2.64 5.30
N TYR A 20 16.42 2.39 5.89
CA TYR A 20 15.48 1.38 5.44
C TYR A 20 15.01 1.64 4.00
N LEU A 21 14.59 2.85 3.68
CA LEU A 21 14.17 3.23 2.33
C LEU A 21 15.34 3.25 1.34
N GLY A 22 16.53 3.63 1.79
CA GLY A 22 17.77 3.52 1.01
C GLY A 22 18.08 2.07 0.63
N LYS A 23 17.89 1.12 1.56
CA LYS A 23 18.00 -0.32 1.29
C LYS A 23 16.89 -0.78 0.34
N ALA A 24 15.64 -0.36 0.57
CA ALA A 24 14.53 -0.68 -0.29
C ALA A 24 14.73 -0.19 -1.74
N LYS A 25 15.35 0.99 -1.92
CA LYS A 25 15.71 1.49 -3.26
C LYS A 25 16.71 0.59 -3.98
N LYS A 26 17.66 0.02 -3.27
CA LYS A 26 18.64 -0.92 -3.84
C LYS A 26 18.04 -2.28 -4.18
N GLU A 27 17.18 -2.81 -3.29
CA GLU A 27 16.67 -4.17 -3.38
C GLU A 27 15.40 -4.30 -4.23
N TYR A 28 14.51 -3.28 -4.21
CA TYR A 28 13.17 -3.31 -4.80
C TYR A 28 12.91 -2.19 -5.82
N ASP A 29 13.87 -1.30 -6.06
CA ASP A 29 13.71 -0.02 -6.77
C ASP A 29 12.84 1.00 -6.02
N GLY A 30 12.67 0.83 -4.72
CA GLY A 30 11.95 1.71 -3.80
C GLY A 30 10.54 1.24 -3.45
N PHE A 31 9.93 1.97 -2.54
CA PHE A 31 8.55 1.81 -2.13
C PHE A 31 7.79 3.13 -2.32
N ASP A 32 6.65 3.09 -3.00
CA ASP A 32 5.79 4.27 -3.18
C ASP A 32 5.03 4.62 -1.90
N GLN A 33 4.78 3.62 -1.05
CA GLN A 33 3.95 3.75 0.14
C GLN A 33 4.49 2.91 1.29
N TYR A 34 4.30 3.41 2.51
CA TYR A 34 4.65 2.75 3.76
C TYR A 34 3.46 2.83 4.73
N VAL A 35 3.05 1.71 5.31
CA VAL A 35 2.08 1.69 6.40
C VAL A 35 2.84 1.71 7.72
N PHE A 36 2.72 2.81 8.45
CA PHE A 36 3.36 3.02 9.74
C PHE A 36 2.59 2.29 10.83
N TRP A 37 2.88 1.00 10.99
CA TRP A 37 2.10 0.12 11.85
C TRP A 37 2.53 0.21 13.32
N HIS A 38 1.85 1.03 14.10
CA HIS A 38 2.06 1.19 15.54
C HIS A 38 0.99 0.49 16.40
N SER A 39 -0.10 0.04 15.80
CA SER A 39 -1.18 -0.68 16.48
C SER A 39 -0.75 -2.09 16.91
N TYR A 40 -1.46 -2.67 17.88
CA TYR A 40 -1.33 -4.03 18.41
C TYR A 40 -0.17 -4.33 19.33
N ASN A 41 0.88 -3.55 19.39
CA ASN A 41 2.06 -3.85 20.20
C ASN A 41 1.72 -4.14 21.66
N ARG A 42 0.59 -3.64 22.15
CA ARG A 42 0.16 -3.74 23.54
C ARG A 42 -1.28 -4.18 23.74
N VAL A 43 -1.94 -4.66 22.71
CA VAL A 43 -3.31 -5.18 22.83
C VAL A 43 -3.34 -6.29 23.90
N GLY A 44 -4.17 -6.07 24.91
CA GLY A 44 -4.35 -6.97 26.03
C GLY A 44 -3.30 -6.89 27.14
N THR A 45 -2.28 -6.03 27.02
CA THR A 45 -1.23 -5.87 28.06
C THR A 45 -1.47 -4.65 28.94
N ASP A 46 -2.07 -3.59 28.43
CA ASP A 46 -2.45 -2.39 29.19
C ASP A 46 -3.69 -1.70 28.57
N LEU A 47 -4.08 -0.55 29.12
CA LEU A 47 -5.28 0.18 28.72
C LEU A 47 -5.05 1.22 27.61
N ARG A 48 -3.89 1.24 26.97
CA ARG A 48 -3.63 2.14 25.85
C ARG A 48 -4.29 1.64 24.58
N ASP A 49 -4.96 2.54 23.89
CA ASP A 49 -5.51 2.29 22.56
C ASP A 49 -4.55 2.80 21.45
N GLN A 50 -4.91 2.63 20.19
CA GLN A 50 -4.12 3.04 19.04
C GLN A 50 -3.71 4.52 19.07
N PHE A 51 -4.54 5.39 19.65
CA PHE A 51 -4.28 6.83 19.73
C PHE A 51 -3.28 7.18 20.84
N ASP A 52 -3.34 6.47 21.96
CA ASP A 52 -2.34 6.61 23.02
C ASP A 52 -0.98 6.08 22.56
N LEU A 53 -0.97 4.92 21.88
CA LEU A 53 0.25 4.30 21.36
C LEU A 53 0.99 5.20 20.39
N LEU A 54 0.28 5.95 19.53
CA LEU A 54 0.90 6.91 18.63
C LEU A 54 1.68 7.99 19.36
N GLN A 55 1.13 8.48 20.47
CA GLN A 55 1.75 9.53 21.28
C GLN A 55 2.95 9.02 22.11
N ASP A 56 2.93 7.74 22.47
CA ASP A 56 3.98 7.11 23.28
C ASP A 56 5.18 6.61 22.45
N LEU A 57 5.16 6.80 21.14
CA LEU A 57 6.28 6.45 20.28
C LEU A 57 7.50 7.35 20.52
N PRO A 58 8.72 6.91 20.18
CA PRO A 58 9.93 7.70 20.36
C PRO A 58 9.83 9.08 19.72
N GLY A 59 10.04 10.12 20.53
CA GLY A 59 9.87 11.51 20.13
C GLY A 59 8.41 11.99 20.06
N GLY A 60 7.44 11.14 20.42
CA GLY A 60 6.00 11.48 20.41
C GLY A 60 5.51 11.86 19.01
N ILE A 61 4.53 12.74 18.94
CA ILE A 61 3.96 13.23 17.67
C ILE A 61 5.01 13.90 16.79
N ASP A 62 5.93 14.65 17.34
CA ASP A 62 7.00 15.31 16.58
C ASP A 62 7.96 14.29 15.96
N GLY A 63 8.34 13.25 16.71
CA GLY A 63 9.17 12.16 16.19
C GLY A 63 8.50 11.39 15.05
N VAL A 64 7.20 11.16 15.13
CA VAL A 64 6.43 10.53 14.03
C VAL A 64 6.33 11.47 12.83
N LYS A 65 6.13 12.76 13.07
CA LYS A 65 6.11 13.77 12.00
C LYS A 65 7.45 13.86 11.26
N ASP A 66 8.57 13.80 11.97
CA ASP A 66 9.90 13.79 11.38
C ASP A 66 10.15 12.52 10.57
N PHE A 67 9.71 11.36 11.08
CA PHE A 67 9.72 10.09 10.34
C PHE A 67 8.99 10.22 9.00
N ILE A 68 7.75 10.76 9.02
CA ILE A 68 6.92 10.92 7.82
C ILE A 68 7.56 11.92 6.85
N SER A 69 8.05 13.04 7.35
CA SER A 69 8.76 14.04 6.55
C SER A 69 9.99 13.45 5.84
N THR A 70 10.76 12.64 6.55
CA THR A 70 11.93 11.95 6.00
C THR A 70 11.52 10.98 4.90
N ALA A 71 10.52 10.13 5.14
CA ALA A 71 10.00 9.19 4.14
C ALA A 71 9.49 9.92 2.89
N ASN A 72 8.72 11.01 3.07
CA ASN A 72 8.20 11.82 1.98
C ASN A 72 9.30 12.49 1.15
N SER A 73 10.39 12.95 1.80
CA SER A 73 11.56 13.50 1.09
C SER A 73 12.25 12.49 0.18
N MET A 74 12.11 11.19 0.48
CA MET A 74 12.59 10.07 -0.32
C MET A 74 11.56 9.54 -1.34
N GLY A 75 10.40 10.18 -1.46
CA GLY A 75 9.34 9.82 -2.41
C GLY A 75 8.36 8.77 -1.91
N THR A 76 8.41 8.39 -0.64
CA THR A 76 7.54 7.36 -0.05
C THR A 76 6.44 8.02 0.78
N LYS A 77 5.18 7.77 0.45
CA LYS A 77 4.02 8.21 1.22
C LYS A 77 3.81 7.34 2.44
N VAL A 78 3.35 7.95 3.54
CA VAL A 78 3.15 7.24 4.81
C VAL A 78 1.69 7.27 5.24
N TYR A 79 1.14 6.10 5.56
CA TYR A 79 -0.23 5.93 6.05
C TYR A 79 -0.24 5.48 7.49
N LEU A 80 -1.11 6.12 8.29
CA LEU A 80 -1.39 5.65 9.65
C LEU A 80 -2.44 4.52 9.61
N PRO A 81 -2.31 3.50 10.44
CA PRO A 81 -3.36 2.49 10.59
C PRO A 81 -4.53 3.05 11.39
N TYR A 82 -5.72 2.63 11.05
CA TYR A 82 -6.93 2.79 11.83
C TYR A 82 -7.58 1.44 12.07
N ASN A 83 -7.83 1.14 13.33
CA ASN A 83 -8.41 -0.12 13.76
C ASN A 83 -9.78 0.10 14.41
N PRO A 84 -10.88 -0.33 13.78
CA PRO A 84 -12.23 -0.06 14.28
C PRO A 84 -12.60 -0.84 15.55
N TRP A 85 -11.88 -1.90 15.88
CA TRP A 85 -12.17 -2.73 17.06
C TRP A 85 -11.30 -2.39 18.28
N ASP A 86 -10.23 -1.60 18.13
CA ASP A 86 -9.45 -1.09 19.25
C ASP A 86 -10.21 0.03 19.98
N LYS A 87 -11.12 -0.41 20.85
CA LYS A 87 -12.06 0.43 21.61
C LYS A 87 -11.90 0.26 23.11
N ILE A 88 -10.69 0.02 23.58
CA ILE A 88 -10.39 -0.15 25.02
C ILE A 88 -10.86 1.09 25.78
N LYS A 89 -10.56 2.27 25.28
CA LYS A 89 -11.16 3.53 25.75
C LYS A 89 -12.39 3.84 24.89
N LYS A 90 -13.56 3.94 25.50
CA LYS A 90 -14.79 4.37 24.81
C LYS A 90 -14.65 5.84 24.40
N ARG A 91 -14.09 6.08 23.24
CA ARG A 91 -13.97 7.43 22.68
C ARG A 91 -15.22 7.78 21.88
N GLU A 92 -15.74 8.99 22.06
CA GLU A 92 -17.01 9.40 21.43
C GLU A 92 -16.92 9.52 19.91
N ASN A 93 -15.78 9.91 19.36
CA ASN A 93 -15.62 10.08 17.92
C ASN A 93 -14.23 9.62 17.46
N MET A 94 -14.10 8.33 17.19
CA MET A 94 -12.84 7.74 16.74
C MET A 94 -12.38 8.26 15.35
N TYR A 95 -13.32 8.53 14.45
CA TYR A 95 -13.00 9.08 13.13
C TYR A 95 -12.40 10.48 13.21
N ARG A 96 -12.98 11.33 14.05
CA ARG A 96 -12.44 12.66 14.30
C ARG A 96 -11.05 12.57 14.92
N ARG A 97 -10.88 11.73 15.95
CA ARG A 97 -9.58 11.55 16.59
C ARG A 97 -8.51 11.06 15.61
N GLN A 98 -8.84 10.09 14.76
CA GLN A 98 -7.92 9.60 13.72
C GLN A 98 -7.56 10.68 12.70
N ALA A 99 -8.53 11.52 12.35
CA ALA A 99 -8.30 12.66 11.46
C ALA A 99 -7.40 13.73 12.10
N GLU A 100 -7.57 14.00 13.40
CA GLU A 100 -6.70 14.89 14.17
C GLU A 100 -5.26 14.36 14.22
N ASP A 101 -5.06 13.07 14.48
CA ASP A 101 -3.75 12.44 14.49
C ASP A 101 -3.09 12.46 13.10
N LEU A 102 -3.85 12.16 12.03
CA LEU A 102 -3.37 12.28 10.66
C LEU A 102 -2.85 13.70 10.38
N GLY A 103 -3.63 14.72 10.73
CA GLY A 103 -3.25 16.12 10.53
C GLY A 103 -2.05 16.52 11.40
N ALA A 104 -1.96 16.05 12.65
CA ALA A 104 -0.88 16.38 13.57
C ALA A 104 0.48 15.89 13.08
N VAL A 105 0.54 14.71 12.46
CA VAL A 105 1.78 14.13 11.94
C VAL A 105 2.00 14.37 10.44
N ASN A 106 1.06 15.01 9.74
CA ASN A 106 1.05 15.20 8.29
C ASN A 106 1.15 13.87 7.50
N ALA A 107 0.39 12.85 7.92
CA ALA A 107 0.36 11.59 7.19
C ALA A 107 -0.40 11.70 5.87
N ASP A 108 0.04 10.98 4.84
CA ASP A 108 -0.55 11.03 3.48
C ASP A 108 -1.88 10.26 3.35
N GLY A 109 -2.25 9.49 4.36
CA GLY A 109 -3.48 8.73 4.35
C GLY A 109 -3.65 7.79 5.52
N LEU A 110 -4.70 6.98 5.42
CA LEU A 110 -5.05 5.97 6.42
C LEU A 110 -5.07 4.57 5.81
N PHE A 111 -4.53 3.61 6.54
CA PHE A 111 -4.76 2.20 6.32
C PHE A 111 -5.92 1.73 7.22
N LEU A 112 -7.00 1.27 6.60
CA LEU A 112 -8.24 0.89 7.30
C LEU A 112 -8.21 -0.63 7.56
N ASP A 113 -7.68 -0.99 8.71
CA ASP A 113 -7.53 -2.37 9.14
C ASP A 113 -8.88 -3.05 9.41
N THR A 114 -9.02 -4.30 8.99
CA THR A 114 -10.24 -5.10 9.09
C THR A 114 -11.50 -4.47 8.46
N MET A 115 -11.30 -3.49 7.56
CA MET A 115 -12.39 -2.75 6.93
C MET A 115 -12.43 -2.98 5.41
N GLY A 116 -13.64 -3.08 4.87
CA GLY A 116 -13.91 -3.08 3.43
C GLY A 116 -14.14 -1.68 2.85
N GLY A 117 -13.38 -0.69 3.32
CA GLY A 117 -13.43 0.70 2.87
C GLY A 117 -13.86 1.68 3.94
N GLY A 118 -13.69 2.97 3.63
CA GLY A 118 -14.20 4.06 4.46
C GLY A 118 -15.68 4.34 4.22
N ASP A 119 -16.26 5.16 5.07
CA ASP A 119 -17.59 5.70 4.89
C ASP A 119 -17.56 7.24 4.72
N LYS A 120 -18.74 7.81 4.43
CA LYS A 120 -18.88 9.26 4.22
C LYS A 120 -18.48 10.07 5.45
N SER A 121 -18.84 9.62 6.64
CA SER A 121 -18.57 10.38 7.88
C SER A 121 -17.08 10.39 8.20
N PHE A 122 -16.39 9.28 8.02
CA PHE A 122 -14.94 9.22 8.18
C PHE A 122 -14.23 10.12 7.17
N ARG A 123 -14.62 10.04 5.90
CA ARG A 123 -14.06 10.91 4.85
C ARG A 123 -14.28 12.39 5.15
N GLN A 124 -15.44 12.78 5.69
CA GLN A 124 -15.73 14.14 6.06
C GLN A 124 -14.83 14.64 7.22
N GLU A 125 -14.55 13.79 8.22
CA GLU A 125 -13.62 14.17 9.29
C GLU A 125 -12.20 14.36 8.76
N VAL A 126 -11.70 13.44 7.96
CA VAL A 126 -10.34 13.54 7.38
C VAL A 126 -10.19 14.74 6.45
N ASN A 127 -11.21 15.06 5.65
CA ASN A 127 -11.18 16.21 4.73
C ASN A 127 -11.06 17.57 5.44
N LYS A 128 -11.32 17.65 6.76
CA LYS A 128 -11.10 18.88 7.53
C LYS A 128 -9.61 19.18 7.72
N PHE A 129 -8.77 18.17 7.65
CA PHE A 129 -7.31 18.27 7.83
C PHE A 129 -6.57 18.14 6.50
N ASP A 130 -6.86 17.09 5.73
CA ASP A 130 -6.30 16.89 4.40
C ASP A 130 -7.30 16.23 3.44
N PRO A 131 -7.92 17.01 2.53
CA PRO A 131 -8.81 16.45 1.50
C PRO A 131 -8.11 15.51 0.52
N SER A 132 -6.78 15.57 0.39
CA SER A 132 -5.98 14.73 -0.50
C SER A 132 -5.56 13.40 0.12
N ALA A 133 -5.74 13.24 1.45
CA ALA A 133 -5.39 12.04 2.17
C ALA A 133 -6.08 10.80 1.59
N GLN A 134 -5.33 9.73 1.43
CA GLN A 134 -5.81 8.51 0.79
C GLN A 134 -6.35 7.51 1.84
N PHE A 135 -7.38 6.74 1.44
CA PHE A 135 -7.86 5.60 2.22
C PHE A 135 -7.45 4.31 1.52
N LEU A 136 -6.66 3.51 2.19
CA LEU A 136 -6.26 2.17 1.80
C LEU A 136 -6.96 1.17 2.72
N SER A 137 -7.96 0.44 2.24
CA SER A 137 -8.65 -0.58 3.04
C SER A 137 -7.99 -1.94 2.93
N GLU A 138 -8.08 -2.73 4.01
CA GLU A 138 -7.58 -4.10 4.01
C GLU A 138 -8.37 -5.00 3.08
N PHE A 139 -9.71 -4.88 3.11
CA PHE A 139 -10.56 -5.68 2.24
C PHE A 139 -11.09 -4.86 1.07
N ARG A 140 -11.51 -5.60 0.04
CA ARG A 140 -12.15 -4.99 -1.13
C ARG A 140 -13.40 -4.21 -0.71
N PRO A 141 -13.50 -2.91 -1.04
CA PRO A 141 -14.67 -2.11 -0.72
C PRO A 141 -15.90 -2.59 -1.51
N ASN A 142 -17.06 -2.46 -0.88
CA ASN A 142 -18.33 -2.58 -1.57
C ASN A 142 -18.59 -1.33 -2.43
N LEU A 143 -19.66 -1.33 -3.24
CA LEU A 143 -19.98 -0.22 -4.15
C LEU A 143 -20.21 1.10 -3.43
N GLU A 144 -20.78 1.08 -2.23
CA GLU A 144 -21.02 2.28 -1.44
C GLU A 144 -19.72 2.87 -0.89
N SER A 145 -18.86 2.02 -0.31
CA SER A 145 -17.58 2.45 0.27
C SER A 145 -16.55 2.84 -0.78
N LEU A 146 -16.71 2.34 -2.03
CA LEU A 146 -15.74 2.55 -3.10
C LEU A 146 -15.53 4.04 -3.44
N GLN A 147 -16.58 4.87 -3.33
CA GLN A 147 -16.49 6.31 -3.56
C GLN A 147 -15.66 7.07 -2.52
N PHE A 148 -15.45 6.47 -1.34
CA PHE A 148 -14.69 7.06 -0.24
C PHE A 148 -13.32 6.40 -0.03
N THR A 149 -13.00 5.37 -0.82
CA THR A 149 -11.80 4.53 -0.67
C THR A 149 -10.94 4.62 -1.93
N THR A 150 -9.71 5.08 -1.79
CA THR A 150 -8.80 5.27 -2.93
C THR A 150 -8.09 4.01 -3.36
N ALA A 151 -7.90 3.09 -2.41
CA ALA A 151 -7.17 1.85 -2.65
C ALA A 151 -7.64 0.74 -1.72
N HIS A 152 -7.35 -0.50 -2.09
CA HIS A 152 -7.43 -1.63 -1.17
C HIS A 152 -6.27 -2.60 -1.40
N TYR A 153 -5.94 -3.37 -0.38
CA TYR A 153 -5.08 -4.51 -0.55
C TYR A 153 -5.85 -5.80 -0.26
N ASN A 154 -5.46 -6.87 -0.93
CA ASN A 154 -5.99 -8.19 -0.71
C ASN A 154 -4.90 -9.10 -0.19
N GLU A 155 -5.12 -9.69 0.95
CA GLU A 155 -4.35 -10.85 1.36
C GLU A 155 -4.75 -12.05 0.50
N ASN A 156 -3.78 -12.64 -0.17
CA ASN A 156 -4.06 -13.80 -1.00
C ASN A 156 -3.80 -15.09 -0.26
N PHE A 157 -4.82 -15.59 0.41
CA PHE A 157 -4.82 -16.97 0.88
C PHE A 157 -4.94 -17.99 -0.27
N ASN A 158 -5.38 -17.53 -1.45
CA ASN A 158 -5.50 -18.34 -2.66
C ASN A 158 -4.64 -17.75 -3.76
N VAL A 159 -3.56 -18.45 -4.10
CA VAL A 159 -2.71 -18.08 -5.23
C VAL A 159 -3.52 -18.12 -6.51
N ARG A 160 -3.61 -16.98 -7.19
CA ARG A 160 -4.21 -16.91 -8.51
C ARG A 160 -3.13 -17.08 -9.57
N PRO A 161 -3.40 -17.86 -10.63
CA PRO A 161 -2.47 -17.96 -11.75
C PRO A 161 -2.09 -16.58 -12.30
N ALA A 162 -0.84 -16.44 -12.77
CA ALA A 162 -0.31 -15.17 -13.23
C ALA A 162 -1.13 -14.51 -14.35
N HIS A 163 -1.83 -15.31 -15.16
CA HIS A 163 -2.65 -14.85 -16.27
C HIS A 163 -4.07 -14.41 -15.90
N MET A 164 -4.49 -14.60 -14.65
CA MET A 164 -5.83 -14.15 -14.23
C MET A 164 -5.92 -12.63 -14.21
N VAL A 165 -6.98 -12.12 -14.81
CA VAL A 165 -7.25 -10.69 -14.93
C VAL A 165 -8.00 -10.17 -13.70
N GLU A 166 -7.56 -9.03 -13.17
CA GLU A 166 -8.24 -8.31 -12.11
C GLU A 166 -9.28 -7.35 -12.71
N LEU A 167 -10.55 -7.77 -12.68
CA LEU A 167 -11.65 -7.04 -13.35
C LEU A 167 -11.88 -5.64 -12.79
N LEU A 168 -11.68 -5.43 -11.48
CA LEU A 168 -11.86 -4.10 -10.87
C LEU A 168 -10.87 -3.10 -11.45
N ARG A 169 -9.65 -3.53 -11.79
CA ARG A 169 -8.64 -2.68 -12.40
C ARG A 169 -9.07 -2.15 -13.78
N PHE A 170 -9.91 -2.91 -14.50
CA PHE A 170 -10.50 -2.46 -15.76
C PHE A 170 -11.71 -1.55 -15.57
N ALA A 171 -12.57 -1.89 -14.61
CA ALA A 171 -13.79 -1.14 -14.35
C ALA A 171 -13.49 0.24 -13.73
N LEU A 172 -12.51 0.31 -12.83
CA LEU A 172 -12.14 1.51 -12.09
C LEU A 172 -10.61 1.68 -12.06
N PRO A 173 -10.02 2.19 -13.14
CA PRO A 173 -8.56 2.34 -13.27
C PRO A 173 -7.95 3.32 -12.25
N GLU A 174 -8.73 4.23 -11.70
CA GLU A 174 -8.30 5.17 -10.66
C GLU A 174 -8.17 4.52 -9.28
N HIS A 175 -8.92 3.45 -9.02
CA HIS A 175 -8.88 2.72 -7.77
C HIS A 175 -7.65 1.80 -7.74
N LYS A 176 -6.76 2.04 -6.79
CA LYS A 176 -5.51 1.29 -6.67
C LYS A 176 -5.75 -0.03 -5.96
N ILE A 177 -5.04 -1.05 -6.40
CA ILE A 177 -5.09 -2.38 -5.81
C ILE A 177 -3.67 -2.80 -5.45
N TYR A 178 -3.51 -3.34 -4.24
CA TYR A 178 -2.26 -3.94 -3.78
C TYR A 178 -2.50 -5.40 -3.43
N LYS A 179 -1.50 -6.22 -3.63
CA LYS A 179 -1.50 -7.63 -3.21
C LYS A 179 -0.34 -7.91 -2.27
N ILE A 180 -0.61 -8.76 -1.31
CA ILE A 180 0.36 -9.22 -0.34
C ILE A 180 0.25 -10.74 -0.19
N GLU A 181 1.39 -11.39 0.01
CA GLU A 181 1.45 -12.79 0.42
C GLU A 181 2.03 -12.87 1.82
N ARG A 182 1.24 -13.31 2.78
CA ARG A 182 1.61 -13.39 4.19
C ARG A 182 2.32 -14.70 4.56
N VAL A 183 2.12 -15.74 3.79
CA VAL A 183 2.62 -17.07 4.10
C VAL A 183 3.32 -17.66 2.88
N HIS A 184 4.59 -17.68 2.82
CA HIS A 184 5.53 -18.28 1.86
C HIS A 184 4.96 -19.23 0.77
N ARG A 185 3.79 -18.93 0.22
CA ARG A 185 3.20 -19.70 -0.88
C ARG A 185 3.69 -19.10 -2.18
N ASP A 186 3.35 -19.63 -3.29
CA ASP A 186 3.75 -19.28 -4.63
C ASP A 186 3.83 -17.75 -4.94
N ARG A 187 4.75 -17.05 -4.26
CA ARG A 187 4.98 -15.60 -4.39
C ARG A 187 5.34 -15.19 -5.81
N LYS A 188 6.04 -16.02 -6.56
CA LYS A 188 6.38 -15.71 -7.94
C LYS A 188 5.13 -15.49 -8.79
N ASN A 189 4.13 -16.36 -8.69
CA ASN A 189 2.86 -16.19 -9.40
C ASN A 189 2.13 -14.93 -8.95
N LEU A 190 2.18 -14.59 -7.67
CA LEU A 190 1.57 -13.36 -7.17
C LEU A 190 2.27 -12.12 -7.73
N ILE A 191 3.61 -12.08 -7.74
CA ILE A 191 4.41 -10.99 -8.29
C ILE A 191 4.11 -10.82 -9.78
N TYR A 192 4.09 -11.90 -10.57
CA TYR A 192 3.71 -11.84 -11.99
C TYR A 192 2.27 -11.37 -12.17
N ASN A 193 1.32 -11.89 -11.40
CA ASN A 193 -0.07 -11.46 -11.49
C ASN A 193 -0.23 -9.97 -11.18
N SER A 194 0.51 -9.47 -10.19
CA SER A 194 0.54 -8.04 -9.85
C SER A 194 1.04 -7.20 -11.01
N PHE A 195 2.16 -7.57 -11.60
CA PHE A 195 2.73 -6.88 -12.75
C PHE A 195 1.79 -6.86 -13.97
N PHE A 196 1.29 -8.03 -14.38
CA PHE A 196 0.43 -8.13 -15.57
C PHE A 196 -0.91 -7.41 -15.43
N ASN A 197 -1.39 -7.23 -14.20
CA ASN A 197 -2.60 -6.46 -13.92
C ASN A 197 -2.32 -4.99 -13.60
N ALA A 198 -1.07 -4.53 -13.61
CA ALA A 198 -0.67 -3.19 -13.19
C ALA A 198 -1.22 -2.83 -11.80
N ILE A 199 -1.07 -3.74 -10.84
CA ILE A 199 -1.42 -3.58 -9.45
C ILE A 199 -0.16 -3.60 -8.58
N GLY A 200 -0.19 -2.91 -7.44
CA GLY A 200 0.93 -2.86 -6.53
C GLY A 200 1.20 -4.19 -5.85
N TYR A 201 2.43 -4.42 -5.47
CA TYR A 201 2.85 -5.55 -4.64
C TYR A 201 3.33 -5.01 -3.29
N ALA A 202 2.77 -5.55 -2.20
CA ALA A 202 3.17 -5.16 -0.86
C ALA A 202 4.22 -6.14 -0.31
N VAL A 203 5.30 -5.57 0.23
CA VAL A 203 6.35 -6.31 0.92
C VAL A 203 6.07 -6.26 2.41
N TRP A 204 6.09 -7.41 3.05
CA TRP A 204 5.91 -7.55 4.49
C TRP A 204 6.83 -8.65 5.01
N ASP A 205 7.98 -8.24 5.52
CA ASP A 205 9.05 -9.16 5.89
C ASP A 205 8.83 -9.86 7.23
N ASP A 206 8.18 -9.20 8.19
CA ASP A 206 7.78 -9.77 9.49
C ASP A 206 6.26 -9.77 9.61
N VAL A 207 5.65 -10.93 9.60
CA VAL A 207 4.22 -11.12 9.75
C VAL A 207 3.93 -11.67 11.14
N PHE A 208 3.78 -10.77 12.12
CA PHE A 208 3.53 -11.09 13.53
C PHE A 208 4.56 -12.06 14.14
N GLY A 209 5.84 -11.80 13.85
CA GLY A 209 6.96 -12.64 14.32
C GLY A 209 7.30 -13.79 13.38
N GLU A 210 6.55 -14.04 12.34
CA GLU A 210 6.91 -14.98 11.28
C GLU A 210 7.75 -14.30 10.20
N VAL A 211 8.95 -14.81 9.98
CA VAL A 211 9.87 -14.27 8.97
C VAL A 211 9.35 -14.59 7.56
N ASN A 212 8.98 -13.58 6.82
CA ASN A 212 8.43 -13.68 5.47
C ASN A 212 9.32 -12.98 4.42
N MET A 213 10.62 -13.00 4.60
CA MET A 213 11.57 -12.31 3.72
C MET A 213 11.54 -12.86 2.29
N HIS A 214 11.63 -11.96 1.33
CA HIS A 214 11.77 -12.32 -0.07
C HIS A 214 13.16 -12.88 -0.37
N THR A 215 13.21 -13.91 -1.21
CA THR A 215 14.46 -14.42 -1.76
C THR A 215 15.11 -13.37 -2.66
N TRP A 216 16.41 -13.50 -2.93
CA TRP A 216 17.11 -12.59 -3.82
C TRP A 216 16.48 -12.53 -5.22
N ASP A 217 16.08 -13.67 -5.79
CA ASP A 217 15.40 -13.75 -7.08
C ASP A 217 14.07 -13.02 -7.10
N GLU A 218 13.29 -13.11 -6.01
CA GLU A 218 12.02 -12.39 -5.86
C GLU A 218 12.25 -10.89 -5.78
N LYS A 219 13.27 -10.45 -5.03
CA LYS A 219 13.65 -9.02 -4.94
C LYS A 219 14.06 -8.46 -6.31
N ILE A 220 14.88 -9.19 -7.06
CA ILE A 220 15.26 -8.82 -8.44
C ILE A 220 14.02 -8.70 -9.33
N LEU A 221 13.10 -9.65 -9.22
CA LEU A 221 11.88 -9.66 -10.04
C LEU A 221 11.00 -8.44 -9.70
N ILE A 222 10.77 -8.17 -8.43
CA ILE A 222 9.98 -7.00 -7.97
C ILE A 222 10.66 -5.70 -8.43
N SER A 223 11.97 -5.58 -8.24
CA SER A 223 12.74 -4.39 -8.67
C SER A 223 12.61 -4.11 -10.16
N ARG A 224 12.72 -5.15 -10.99
CA ARG A 224 12.55 -5.02 -12.45
C ARG A 224 11.13 -4.58 -12.82
N PHE A 225 10.13 -5.11 -12.14
CA PHE A 225 8.74 -4.75 -12.38
C PHE A 225 8.44 -3.33 -11.92
N ASN A 226 8.90 -2.92 -10.75
CA ASN A 226 8.75 -1.55 -10.26
C ASN A 226 9.39 -0.54 -11.23
N ARG A 227 10.62 -0.79 -11.64
CA ARG A 227 11.30 0.07 -12.64
C ARG A 227 10.52 0.14 -13.95
N THR A 228 10.01 -0.99 -14.44
CA THR A 228 9.20 -1.00 -15.67
C THR A 228 7.91 -0.20 -15.50
N MET A 229 7.28 -0.28 -14.33
CA MET A 229 6.06 0.47 -14.03
C MET A 229 6.32 1.97 -13.90
N HIS A 230 7.45 2.37 -13.32
CA HIS A 230 7.87 3.76 -13.21
C HIS A 230 8.29 4.36 -14.57
N ASP A 231 9.07 3.63 -15.36
CA ASP A 231 9.58 4.10 -16.66
C ASP A 231 8.47 4.18 -17.71
N PHE A 232 7.47 3.29 -17.62
CA PHE A 232 6.40 3.18 -18.61
C PHE A 232 4.99 3.27 -18.02
N PRO A 233 4.68 4.28 -17.22
CA PRO A 233 3.37 4.39 -16.54
C PRO A 233 2.21 4.46 -17.53
N HIS A 234 2.44 5.01 -18.74
CA HIS A 234 1.44 5.10 -19.80
C HIS A 234 1.10 3.76 -20.46
N VAL A 235 2.01 2.79 -20.45
CA VAL A 235 1.75 1.44 -21.00
C VAL A 235 0.78 0.68 -20.11
N LEU A 236 0.89 0.89 -18.80
CA LEU A 236 0.08 0.24 -17.78
C LEU A 236 -1.18 1.03 -17.42
N SER A 237 -1.15 2.36 -17.64
CA SER A 237 -2.29 3.25 -17.38
C SER A 237 -3.20 3.50 -18.59
N THR A 238 -2.97 2.84 -19.72
CA THR A 238 -3.68 3.07 -21.01
C THR A 238 -5.19 2.83 -20.98
N GLN A 239 -5.77 2.53 -19.85
CA GLN A 239 -7.22 2.41 -19.70
C GLN A 239 -7.96 3.75 -19.90
N LYS A 240 -7.36 4.91 -19.55
CA LYS A 240 -7.98 6.23 -19.83
C LYS A 240 -8.20 6.49 -21.34
N ASN A 241 -7.31 5.97 -22.18
CA ASN A 241 -7.42 6.13 -23.62
C ASN A 241 -8.43 5.15 -24.27
N MET A 242 -8.74 4.04 -23.61
CA MET A 242 -9.68 3.05 -24.14
C MET A 242 -11.13 3.48 -23.96
N GLN A 243 -11.47 4.17 -22.87
CA GLN A 243 -12.81 4.73 -22.69
C GLN A 243 -13.11 5.86 -23.70
N LYS A 244 -12.10 6.67 -24.06
CA LYS A 244 -12.25 7.68 -25.14
C LYS A 244 -12.31 7.08 -26.54
N GLN A 245 -11.76 5.89 -26.77
CA GLN A 245 -11.78 5.19 -28.07
C GLN A 245 -12.97 4.25 -28.24
N GLY A 246 -13.66 3.84 -27.17
CA GLY A 246 -14.87 3.02 -27.23
C GLY A 246 -16.05 3.68 -27.93
N SER A 247 -16.01 5.01 -28.15
CA SER A 247 -16.98 5.74 -28.96
C SER A 247 -16.70 5.72 -30.47
N ARG A 248 -15.56 5.16 -30.91
CA ARG A 248 -15.21 5.01 -32.34
C ARG A 248 -15.19 3.55 -32.74
N LYS A 249 -16.09 3.19 -33.66
CA LYS A 249 -16.42 1.83 -34.16
C LYS A 249 -15.28 1.02 -34.82
N ASN A 250 -14.02 1.02 -34.35
CA ASN A 250 -12.94 0.22 -34.94
C ASN A 250 -11.85 -0.25 -33.98
N SER A 251 -12.21 -0.79 -32.79
CA SER A 251 -11.23 -1.13 -31.75
C SER A 251 -10.69 -2.57 -31.77
N LYS A 252 -11.16 -3.49 -32.64
CA LYS A 252 -10.72 -4.90 -32.61
C LYS A 252 -9.23 -5.12 -32.92
N PHE A 253 -8.58 -4.22 -33.65
CA PHE A 253 -7.17 -4.37 -34.04
C PHE A 253 -6.14 -3.81 -33.04
N GLY A 254 -6.54 -2.91 -32.15
CA GLY A 254 -5.63 -2.28 -31.17
C GLY A 254 -5.18 -3.23 -30.03
N TRP A 255 -6.04 -4.15 -29.64
CA TRP A 255 -5.76 -5.09 -28.55
C TRP A 255 -4.67 -6.11 -28.88
N ALA A 256 -4.75 -6.71 -30.05
CA ALA A 256 -3.78 -7.73 -30.47
C ALA A 256 -2.36 -7.16 -30.64
N LYS A 257 -2.22 -5.90 -31.10
CA LYS A 257 -0.92 -5.23 -31.21
C LYS A 257 -0.32 -4.87 -29.85
N LYS A 258 -1.13 -4.42 -28.88
CA LYS A 258 -0.64 -4.05 -27.53
C LYS A 258 -0.30 -5.28 -26.68
N LEU A 259 -1.12 -6.32 -26.72
CA LEU A 259 -0.80 -7.60 -26.07
C LEU A 259 0.49 -8.20 -26.65
N ASN A 260 0.70 -8.10 -27.96
CA ASN A 260 1.92 -8.54 -28.63
C ASN A 260 3.16 -7.70 -28.24
N LEU A 261 2.98 -6.40 -27.94
CA LEU A 261 4.07 -5.55 -27.45
C LEU A 261 4.48 -5.92 -26.02
N ILE A 262 3.50 -6.15 -25.13
CA ILE A 262 3.73 -6.60 -23.75
C ILE A 262 4.34 -8.01 -23.76
N LEU A 263 3.81 -8.93 -24.57
CA LEU A 263 4.36 -10.28 -24.72
C LEU A 263 5.78 -10.27 -25.32
N ARG A 264 6.07 -9.43 -26.30
CA ARG A 264 7.43 -9.29 -26.89
C ARG A 264 8.42 -8.67 -25.89
N PHE A 265 7.95 -7.76 -25.03
CA PHE A 265 8.76 -7.19 -23.95
C PHE A 265 9.05 -8.23 -22.87
N CYS A 266 8.05 -9.02 -22.47
CA CYS A 266 8.21 -10.13 -21.51
C CYS A 266 9.07 -11.27 -22.05
N ILE A 267 9.02 -11.55 -23.36
CA ILE A 267 9.90 -12.54 -24.02
C ILE A 267 11.34 -12.04 -24.03
N LYS A 268 11.57 -10.74 -24.27
CA LYS A 268 12.93 -10.16 -24.17
C LYS A 268 13.50 -10.19 -22.74
N LEU A 269 12.66 -10.04 -21.71
CA LEU A 269 13.09 -10.18 -20.31
C LEU A 269 13.43 -11.62 -19.91
N LYS A 270 13.05 -12.63 -20.69
CA LYS A 270 13.37 -14.04 -20.44
C LYS A 270 14.78 -14.43 -20.92
N TYR A 271 15.44 -13.58 -21.70
CA TYR A 271 16.77 -13.80 -22.31
C TYR A 271 17.85 -12.84 -21.79
N PHE A 272 17.62 -12.18 -20.65
CA PHE A 272 18.63 -11.37 -19.95
C PHE A 272 18.77 -11.79 -18.49
#